data_71d56c8331984789f792344de9b30636
#
_entry.id   71d56c8331984789f792344de9b30636
#
_cell.length_a   1.000
_cell.length_b   1.000
_cell.length_c   1.000
_cell.angle_alpha   90.00
_cell.angle_beta   90.00
_cell.angle_gamma   90.00
#
_symmetry.space_group_name_H-M   'P 1'
#
loop_
_entity.id
_entity.type
_entity.pdbx_description
1 polymer ?
#
loop_
_entity_poly.entity_id
_entity_poly.type
_entity_poly.pdbx_seq_one_letter_code
_entity_poly.pdbx_strand_id
1 'polypeptide(L)'
;MKKEPFYRLMGFVIDNRYRCQGIGSKVLEMVIDAIYKEYSVRPIALGVHKDNHAAARFYEKHGFSKTDAMEGNDRYYIRYPLRERTMTNIYFVRHAEPNYNNHDDLTRELSQNGMRDRELVTEFLADKQVNVVLSSPYKRAVDTVAHFASLPDLPITTVNDFRERKVDSVWIDDFDAFTRKQWADFNYKLTDGETLAEVQKRNIAALQEVVEQHKGKTVMIGSHGTALSTIINYFAPQFGIEEFTRIKSIMPWIVRFSFMENDCVQIEEYDLFSGISRRWL
;
A
#
# COMPACT_ATOMS: atom_id res chain seq x y z
N MET A 1 4.17 -22.88 -20.04
CA MET A 1 3.21 -22.26 -19.09
C MET A 1 2.35 -23.37 -18.48
N LYS A 2 2.38 -23.56 -17.15
CA LYS A 2 1.43 -24.46 -16.48
C LYS A 2 0.05 -23.82 -16.63
N LYS A 3 -0.92 -24.53 -17.19
CA LYS A 3 -2.32 -24.06 -17.24
C LYS A 3 -2.82 -23.97 -15.80
N GLU A 4 -3.26 -22.83 -15.36
CA GLU A 4 -3.94 -22.70 -14.07
C GLU A 4 -5.21 -23.58 -14.08
N PRO A 5 -5.45 -24.34 -13.02
CA PRO A 5 -6.64 -25.16 -12.90
C PRO A 5 -7.88 -24.26 -12.80
N PHE A 6 -8.97 -24.65 -13.49
CA PHE A 6 -10.25 -23.94 -13.51
C PHE A 6 -11.41 -24.90 -13.22
N TYR A 7 -12.55 -24.36 -12.77
CA TYR A 7 -13.80 -25.09 -12.68
C TYR A 7 -14.55 -25.04 -14.01
N ARG A 8 -15.18 -26.12 -14.39
CA ARG A 8 -16.06 -26.17 -15.57
C ARG A 8 -17.51 -26.18 -15.14
N LEU A 9 -18.24 -25.10 -15.46
CA LEU A 9 -19.68 -25.05 -15.28
C LEU A 9 -20.38 -25.76 -16.46
N MET A 10 -21.16 -26.77 -16.15
CA MET A 10 -21.87 -27.57 -17.14
C MET A 10 -23.37 -27.68 -16.80
N GLY A 11 -24.23 -27.78 -17.83
CA GLY A 11 -25.65 -28.05 -17.64
C GLY A 11 -26.45 -26.91 -17.01
N PHE A 12 -26.00 -25.66 -17.15
CA PHE A 12 -26.76 -24.51 -16.66
C PHE A 12 -27.90 -24.17 -17.59
N VAL A 13 -29.13 -24.53 -17.21
CA VAL A 13 -30.35 -24.37 -18.00
C VAL A 13 -31.44 -23.73 -17.16
N ILE A 14 -32.16 -22.77 -17.74
CA ILE A 14 -33.38 -22.19 -17.17
C ILE A 14 -34.56 -22.57 -18.03
N ASP A 15 -35.58 -23.16 -17.41
CA ASP A 15 -36.82 -23.51 -18.06
C ASP A 15 -37.44 -22.29 -18.77
N ASN A 16 -37.97 -22.51 -19.97
CA ASN A 16 -38.53 -21.45 -20.82
C ASN A 16 -39.58 -20.60 -20.11
N ARG A 17 -40.37 -21.20 -19.21
CA ARG A 17 -41.38 -20.49 -18.40
C ARG A 17 -40.84 -19.43 -17.49
N TYR A 18 -39.55 -19.51 -17.12
CA TYR A 18 -38.87 -18.64 -16.15
C TYR A 18 -37.79 -17.79 -16.79
N ARG A 19 -37.66 -17.79 -18.12
CA ARG A 19 -36.69 -16.96 -18.83
C ARG A 19 -37.09 -15.49 -18.81
N CYS A 20 -36.14 -14.61 -19.01
CA CYS A 20 -36.31 -13.14 -19.07
C CYS A 20 -36.86 -12.49 -17.78
N GLN A 21 -36.88 -13.21 -16.65
CA GLN A 21 -37.35 -12.74 -15.36
C GLN A 21 -36.20 -12.45 -14.36
N GLY A 22 -34.98 -12.44 -14.83
CA GLY A 22 -33.80 -12.23 -13.98
C GLY A 22 -33.34 -13.45 -13.14
N ILE A 23 -34.09 -14.55 -13.19
CA ILE A 23 -33.83 -15.77 -12.40
C ILE A 23 -32.49 -16.38 -12.76
N GLY A 24 -32.14 -16.47 -14.06
CA GLY A 24 -30.87 -16.99 -14.52
C GLY A 24 -29.68 -16.23 -13.96
N SER A 25 -29.77 -14.89 -13.89
CA SER A 25 -28.72 -14.02 -13.29
C SER A 25 -28.54 -14.32 -11.82
N LYS A 26 -29.62 -14.39 -11.04
CA LYS A 26 -29.54 -14.68 -9.60
C LYS A 26 -28.97 -16.06 -9.33
N VAL A 27 -29.44 -17.10 -10.07
CA VAL A 27 -28.95 -18.47 -9.88
C VAL A 27 -27.48 -18.59 -10.27
N LEU A 28 -27.04 -17.94 -11.35
CA LEU A 28 -25.64 -17.98 -11.78
C LEU A 28 -24.73 -17.40 -10.70
N GLU A 29 -25.04 -16.23 -10.15
CA GLU A 29 -24.24 -15.62 -9.07
C GLU A 29 -24.26 -16.50 -7.81
N MET A 30 -25.42 -17.04 -7.40
CA MET A 30 -25.50 -17.96 -6.25
C MET A 30 -24.63 -19.21 -6.43
N VAL A 31 -24.58 -19.77 -7.64
CA VAL A 31 -23.73 -20.94 -7.94
C VAL A 31 -22.25 -20.57 -7.86
N ILE A 32 -21.87 -19.42 -8.41
CA ILE A 32 -20.49 -18.94 -8.37
C ILE A 32 -20.04 -18.68 -6.91
N ASP A 33 -20.87 -18.01 -6.14
CA ASP A 33 -20.61 -17.74 -4.72
C ASP A 33 -20.49 -19.05 -3.91
N ALA A 34 -21.37 -20.03 -4.16
CA ALA A 34 -21.29 -21.33 -3.52
C ALA A 34 -20.01 -22.08 -3.87
N ILE A 35 -19.59 -22.06 -5.14
CA ILE A 35 -18.32 -22.66 -5.58
C ILE A 35 -17.13 -22.02 -4.85
N TYR A 36 -17.09 -20.69 -4.76
CA TYR A 36 -15.99 -19.99 -4.11
C TYR A 36 -15.98 -20.14 -2.59
N LYS A 37 -17.14 -20.31 -1.98
CA LYS A 37 -17.27 -20.54 -0.54
C LYS A 37 -16.88 -21.97 -0.12
N GLU A 38 -17.25 -22.97 -0.93
CA GLU A 38 -17.06 -24.38 -0.59
C GLU A 38 -15.71 -24.92 -1.08
N TYR A 39 -15.20 -24.37 -2.19
CA TYR A 39 -13.95 -24.79 -2.81
C TYR A 39 -12.93 -23.64 -2.86
N SER A 40 -11.78 -23.86 -3.50
CA SER A 40 -10.80 -22.77 -3.71
C SER A 40 -11.27 -21.77 -4.77
N VAL A 41 -10.88 -20.50 -4.62
CA VAL A 41 -11.18 -19.45 -5.61
C VAL A 41 -10.32 -19.66 -6.86
N ARG A 42 -10.97 -20.03 -7.98
CA ARG A 42 -10.33 -20.32 -9.27
C ARG A 42 -11.20 -19.81 -10.42
N PRO A 43 -10.63 -19.61 -11.63
CA PRO A 43 -11.42 -19.28 -12.80
C PRO A 43 -12.53 -20.31 -13.06
N ILE A 44 -13.69 -19.84 -13.52
CA ILE A 44 -14.81 -20.70 -13.96
C ILE A 44 -14.94 -20.59 -15.46
N ALA A 45 -14.91 -21.71 -16.16
CA ALA A 45 -15.08 -21.77 -17.60
C ALA A 45 -16.36 -22.54 -17.98
N LEU A 46 -16.94 -22.20 -19.14
CA LEU A 46 -18.08 -22.88 -19.72
C LEU A 46 -18.01 -22.85 -21.25
N GLY A 47 -18.65 -23.82 -21.89
CA GLY A 47 -18.79 -23.88 -23.33
C GLY A 47 -20.14 -23.28 -23.75
N VAL A 48 -20.13 -22.47 -24.81
CA VAL A 48 -21.33 -21.93 -25.45
C VAL A 48 -21.32 -22.30 -26.95
N HIS A 49 -22.38 -22.95 -27.41
CA HIS A 49 -22.50 -23.27 -28.84
C HIS A 49 -22.38 -22.02 -29.70
N LYS A 50 -21.59 -22.08 -30.78
CA LYS A 50 -21.24 -20.92 -31.62
C LYS A 50 -22.46 -20.11 -32.11
N ASP A 51 -23.60 -20.75 -32.31
CA ASP A 51 -24.84 -20.13 -32.79
C ASP A 51 -25.77 -19.66 -31.65
N ASN A 52 -25.38 -19.90 -30.38
CA ASN A 52 -26.19 -19.49 -29.23
C ASN A 52 -25.78 -18.07 -28.75
N HIS A 53 -26.08 -17.08 -29.58
CA HIS A 53 -25.75 -15.68 -29.29
C HIS A 53 -26.46 -15.14 -28.04
N ALA A 54 -27.60 -15.70 -27.64
CA ALA A 54 -28.32 -15.29 -26.44
C ALA A 54 -27.54 -15.70 -25.18
N ALA A 55 -27.04 -16.94 -25.12
CA ALA A 55 -26.21 -17.42 -24.04
C ALA A 55 -24.86 -16.67 -24.00
N ALA A 56 -24.24 -16.41 -25.15
CA ALA A 56 -23.00 -15.63 -25.23
C ALA A 56 -23.16 -14.27 -24.57
N ARG A 57 -24.17 -13.48 -24.98
CA ARG A 57 -24.46 -12.16 -24.37
C ARG A 57 -24.82 -12.25 -22.88
N PHE A 58 -25.53 -13.31 -22.48
CA PHE A 58 -25.84 -13.51 -21.06
C PHE A 58 -24.60 -13.71 -20.22
N TYR A 59 -23.67 -14.58 -20.60
CA TYR A 59 -22.45 -14.83 -19.87
C TYR A 59 -21.47 -13.63 -19.91
N GLU A 60 -21.35 -12.95 -21.04
CA GLU A 60 -20.56 -11.72 -21.14
C GLU A 60 -21.05 -10.63 -20.16
N LYS A 61 -22.37 -10.46 -20.06
CA LYS A 61 -22.99 -9.55 -19.07
C LYS A 61 -22.65 -9.92 -17.61
N HIS A 62 -22.35 -11.20 -17.35
CA HIS A 62 -21.99 -11.73 -16.03
C HIS A 62 -20.46 -11.92 -15.86
N GLY A 63 -19.66 -11.18 -16.61
CA GLY A 63 -18.21 -11.10 -16.43
C GLY A 63 -17.42 -12.28 -17.03
N PHE A 64 -18.04 -13.11 -17.86
CA PHE A 64 -17.32 -14.11 -18.64
C PHE A 64 -16.74 -13.48 -19.91
N SER A 65 -15.46 -13.70 -20.13
CA SER A 65 -14.76 -13.25 -21.35
C SER A 65 -14.66 -14.37 -22.36
N LYS A 66 -14.94 -14.06 -23.62
CA LYS A 66 -14.78 -14.97 -24.76
C LYS A 66 -13.32 -15.36 -24.93
N THR A 67 -13.03 -16.63 -25.21
CA THR A 67 -11.69 -17.13 -25.51
C THR A 67 -11.60 -17.63 -26.95
N ASP A 68 -10.38 -17.93 -27.42
CA ASP A 68 -10.17 -18.57 -28.71
C ASP A 68 -10.27 -20.10 -28.66
N ALA A 69 -10.40 -20.67 -27.46
CA ALA A 69 -10.51 -22.11 -27.27
C ALA A 69 -11.89 -22.62 -27.72
N MET A 70 -11.88 -23.72 -28.48
CA MET A 70 -13.08 -24.40 -28.99
C MET A 70 -13.05 -25.87 -28.60
N GLU A 71 -14.23 -26.45 -28.32
CA GLU A 71 -14.44 -27.88 -28.20
C GLU A 71 -15.64 -28.27 -29.10
N GLY A 72 -15.36 -28.85 -30.26
CA GLY A 72 -16.39 -29.06 -31.27
C GLY A 72 -16.98 -27.74 -31.76
N ASN A 73 -18.28 -27.58 -31.59
CA ASN A 73 -19.00 -26.35 -31.94
C ASN A 73 -19.16 -25.36 -30.78
N ASP A 74 -18.60 -25.68 -29.61
CA ASP A 74 -18.70 -24.85 -28.43
C ASP A 74 -17.46 -23.99 -28.28
N ARG A 75 -17.64 -22.70 -28.09
CA ARG A 75 -16.58 -21.75 -27.71
C ARG A 75 -16.51 -21.62 -26.21
N TYR A 76 -15.30 -21.63 -25.64
CA TYR A 76 -15.11 -21.40 -24.23
C TYR A 76 -15.20 -19.93 -23.86
N TYR A 77 -15.90 -19.69 -22.76
CA TYR A 77 -15.94 -18.43 -22.03
C TYR A 77 -15.37 -18.66 -20.65
N ILE A 78 -14.59 -17.73 -20.15
CA ILE A 78 -13.94 -17.82 -18.84
C ILE A 78 -14.27 -16.59 -17.99
N ARG A 79 -14.67 -16.82 -16.75
CA ARG A 79 -14.79 -15.79 -15.72
C ARG A 79 -13.68 -16.00 -14.72
N TYR A 80 -12.79 -15.03 -14.64
CA TYR A 80 -11.84 -15.00 -13.55
C TYR A 80 -12.56 -14.56 -12.27
N PRO A 81 -12.21 -15.12 -11.09
CA PRO A 81 -12.77 -14.65 -9.86
C PRO A 81 -12.52 -13.15 -9.77
N LEU A 82 -13.53 -12.39 -9.37
CA LEU A 82 -13.29 -11.04 -8.91
C LEU A 82 -12.26 -11.19 -7.78
N ARG A 83 -11.02 -10.82 -8.01
CA ARG A 83 -10.12 -10.61 -6.89
C ARG A 83 -10.85 -9.61 -6.01
N GLU A 84 -11.20 -10.00 -4.78
CA GLU A 84 -11.56 -9.00 -3.81
C GLU A 84 -10.45 -7.98 -3.89
N ARG A 85 -10.79 -6.77 -4.31
CA ARG A 85 -9.83 -5.68 -4.36
C ARG A 85 -9.48 -5.35 -2.92
N THR A 86 -8.53 -6.13 -2.39
CA THR A 86 -8.12 -5.98 -1.01
C THR A 86 -7.32 -4.70 -0.89
N MET A 87 -7.80 -3.82 -0.03
CA MET A 87 -7.11 -2.57 0.29
C MET A 87 -5.93 -2.88 1.19
N THR A 88 -4.73 -2.52 0.77
CA THR A 88 -3.53 -2.55 1.61
C THR A 88 -3.30 -1.14 2.16
N ASN A 89 -3.24 -0.99 3.48
CA ASN A 89 -2.99 0.30 4.11
C ASN A 89 -1.58 0.33 4.70
N ILE A 90 -0.81 1.32 4.31
CA ILE A 90 0.55 1.54 4.82
C ILE A 90 0.56 2.85 5.61
N TYR A 91 0.76 2.76 6.92
CA TYR A 91 0.93 3.90 7.80
C TYR A 91 2.42 4.18 8.00
N PHE A 92 2.97 5.14 7.28
CA PHE A 92 4.29 5.66 7.58
C PHE A 92 4.24 6.56 8.78
N VAL A 93 5.16 6.33 9.71
CA VAL A 93 5.32 7.10 10.94
C VAL A 93 6.69 7.76 10.92
N ARG A 94 6.74 9.08 10.72
CA ARG A 94 7.95 9.82 11.01
C ARG A 94 8.23 9.73 12.50
N HIS A 95 9.50 9.48 12.86
CA HIS A 95 9.93 9.37 14.25
C HIS A 95 9.51 10.59 15.08
N ALA A 96 9.27 10.39 16.37
CA ALA A 96 9.08 11.44 17.36
C ALA A 96 10.40 12.25 17.57
N GLU A 97 10.36 13.29 18.38
CA GLU A 97 11.51 14.18 18.59
C GLU A 97 12.78 13.42 19.02
N PRO A 98 13.88 13.52 18.25
CA PRO A 98 15.13 12.82 18.60
C PRO A 98 15.98 13.65 19.56
N ASN A 99 16.93 12.99 20.23
CA ASN A 99 17.96 13.65 21.00
C ASN A 99 19.01 14.28 20.07
N TYR A 100 18.90 15.57 19.82
CA TYR A 100 19.82 16.29 18.92
C TYR A 100 21.25 16.45 19.46
N ASN A 101 21.52 16.13 20.73
CA ASN A 101 22.88 16.08 21.27
C ASN A 101 23.68 14.85 20.80
N ASN A 102 22.96 13.80 20.36
CA ASN A 102 23.58 12.65 19.73
C ASN A 102 23.58 12.85 18.20
N HIS A 103 24.77 13.03 17.62
CA HIS A 103 24.94 13.32 16.19
C HIS A 103 25.11 12.07 15.33
N ASP A 104 25.17 10.88 15.93
CA ASP A 104 25.20 9.62 15.19
C ASP A 104 23.80 9.25 14.70
N ASP A 105 23.63 9.23 13.39
CA ASP A 105 22.31 9.00 12.78
C ASP A 105 21.74 7.60 13.09
N LEU A 106 22.59 6.59 13.21
CA LEU A 106 22.13 5.22 13.46
C LEU A 106 21.64 5.05 14.90
N THR A 107 22.41 5.58 15.87
CA THR A 107 22.20 5.36 17.30
C THR A 107 21.42 6.48 17.98
N ARG A 108 21.11 7.58 17.27
CA ARG A 108 20.34 8.70 17.82
C ARG A 108 18.98 8.24 18.32
N GLU A 109 18.80 8.27 19.62
CA GLU A 109 17.59 7.91 20.34
C GLU A 109 16.55 9.05 20.36
N LEU A 110 15.37 8.80 20.91
CA LEU A 110 14.36 9.84 21.17
C LEU A 110 14.76 10.72 22.38
N SER A 111 14.34 11.99 22.35
CA SER A 111 14.37 12.87 23.52
C SER A 111 13.33 12.41 24.56
N GLN A 112 13.32 13.02 25.74
CA GLN A 112 12.27 12.79 26.75
C GLN A 112 10.89 13.17 26.23
N ASN A 113 10.78 14.24 25.44
CA ASN A 113 9.54 14.62 24.77
C ASN A 113 9.14 13.56 23.74
N GLY A 114 10.08 13.15 22.88
CA GLY A 114 9.84 12.11 21.88
C GLY A 114 9.38 10.79 22.49
N MET A 115 9.90 10.42 23.66
CA MET A 115 9.47 9.23 24.40
C MET A 115 8.02 9.33 24.90
N ARG A 116 7.51 10.51 25.20
CA ARG A 116 6.09 10.74 25.52
C ARG A 116 5.24 10.82 24.27
N ASP A 117 5.68 11.60 23.28
CA ASP A 117 4.89 11.90 22.09
C ASP A 117 4.69 10.68 21.17
N ARG A 118 5.56 9.64 21.26
CA ARG A 118 5.33 8.36 20.56
C ARG A 118 4.04 7.63 21.01
N GLU A 119 3.50 7.97 22.19
CA GLU A 119 2.25 7.42 22.69
C GLU A 119 1.07 7.90 21.83
N LEU A 120 1.13 9.12 21.26
CA LEU A 120 0.14 9.63 20.30
C LEU A 120 0.03 8.72 19.06
N VAL A 121 1.16 8.15 18.62
CA VAL A 121 1.18 7.18 17.51
C VAL A 121 0.42 5.91 17.90
N THR A 122 0.63 5.45 19.13
CA THR A 122 -0.05 4.26 19.66
C THR A 122 -1.56 4.48 19.77
N GLU A 123 -1.98 5.61 20.30
CA GLU A 123 -3.40 5.98 20.43
C GLU A 123 -4.06 6.08 19.04
N PHE A 124 -3.40 6.74 18.09
CA PHE A 124 -3.92 6.88 16.73
C PHE A 124 -4.08 5.53 16.00
N LEU A 125 -3.17 4.59 16.21
CA LEU A 125 -3.16 3.30 15.52
C LEU A 125 -3.94 2.19 16.25
N ALA A 126 -4.42 2.43 17.47
CA ALA A 126 -5.05 1.41 18.31
C ALA A 126 -6.27 0.72 17.64
N ASP A 127 -7.04 1.43 16.82
CA ASP A 127 -8.22 0.93 16.12
C ASP A 127 -7.97 0.58 14.64
N LYS A 128 -6.74 0.72 14.14
CA LYS A 128 -6.40 0.56 12.71
C LYS A 128 -6.05 -0.88 12.31
N GLN A 129 -6.16 -1.84 13.22
CA GLN A 129 -5.92 -3.27 12.94
C GLN A 129 -4.56 -3.54 12.26
N VAL A 130 -3.50 -2.93 12.78
CA VAL A 130 -2.14 -3.13 12.26
C VAL A 130 -1.73 -4.60 12.40
N ASN A 131 -1.30 -5.20 11.29
CA ASN A 131 -0.90 -6.62 11.21
C ASN A 131 0.62 -6.81 11.19
N VAL A 132 1.37 -5.79 10.74
CA VAL A 132 2.81 -5.86 10.52
C VAL A 132 3.45 -4.56 10.92
N VAL A 133 4.59 -4.64 11.61
CA VAL A 133 5.40 -3.47 11.99
C VAL A 133 6.78 -3.57 11.36
N LEU A 134 7.09 -2.61 10.52
CA LEU A 134 8.40 -2.42 9.90
C LEU A 134 9.03 -1.10 10.39
N SER A 135 10.32 -0.95 10.23
CA SER A 135 11.01 0.30 10.55
C SER A 135 12.29 0.50 9.74
N SER A 136 12.65 1.74 9.49
CA SER A 136 14.04 2.12 9.28
C SER A 136 14.91 1.54 10.38
N PRO A 137 16.18 1.17 10.12
CA PRO A 137 17.08 0.66 11.16
C PRO A 137 17.54 1.72 12.17
N TYR A 138 17.27 3.01 11.92
CA TYR A 138 17.70 4.10 12.80
C TYR A 138 16.93 4.08 14.12
N LYS A 139 17.67 4.15 15.22
CA LYS A 139 17.14 3.97 16.58
C LYS A 139 15.89 4.82 16.86
N ARG A 140 15.88 6.10 16.50
CA ARG A 140 14.73 7.00 16.70
C ARG A 140 13.45 6.52 15.99
N ALA A 141 13.58 5.91 14.82
CA ALA A 141 12.42 5.35 14.10
C ALA A 141 11.93 4.06 14.78
N VAL A 142 12.83 3.16 15.15
CA VAL A 142 12.51 1.93 15.90
C VAL A 142 11.87 2.28 17.24
N ASP A 143 12.46 3.19 18.02
CA ASP A 143 11.95 3.60 19.34
C ASP A 143 10.54 4.21 19.27
N THR A 144 10.23 4.91 18.17
CA THR A 144 8.89 5.50 17.96
C THR A 144 7.82 4.42 17.76
N VAL A 145 8.09 3.41 16.94
CA VAL A 145 7.10 2.36 16.65
C VAL A 145 7.06 1.27 17.72
N ALA A 146 8.12 1.14 18.52
CA ALA A 146 8.26 0.09 19.53
C ALA A 146 7.17 0.14 20.61
N HIS A 147 6.71 1.33 21.00
CA HIS A 147 5.65 1.46 22.01
C HIS A 147 4.35 0.83 21.52
N PHE A 148 3.94 1.13 20.28
CA PHE A 148 2.79 0.47 19.66
C PHE A 148 3.01 -1.04 19.52
N ALA A 149 4.15 -1.46 18.96
CA ALA A 149 4.43 -2.85 18.64
C ALA A 149 4.39 -3.77 19.87
N SER A 150 4.75 -3.26 21.06
CA SER A 150 4.76 -4.02 22.32
C SER A 150 3.38 -4.40 22.84
N LEU A 151 2.32 -3.63 22.50
CA LEU A 151 0.97 -3.87 23.01
C LEU A 151 0.32 -5.11 22.36
N PRO A 152 0.31 -5.27 21.01
CA PRO A 152 -0.16 -6.47 20.35
C PRO A 152 0.93 -7.56 20.21
N ASP A 153 2.11 -7.39 20.82
CA ASP A 153 3.27 -8.29 20.72
C ASP A 153 3.68 -8.58 19.25
N LEU A 154 3.76 -7.53 18.45
CA LEU A 154 4.20 -7.62 17.05
C LEU A 154 5.71 -7.42 16.92
N PRO A 155 6.42 -8.31 16.20
CA PRO A 155 7.85 -8.13 15.94
C PRO A 155 8.08 -6.92 15.02
N ILE A 156 9.16 -6.17 15.28
CA ILE A 156 9.62 -5.09 14.41
C ILE A 156 10.68 -5.64 13.47
N THR A 157 10.41 -5.57 12.16
CA THR A 157 11.39 -5.93 11.13
C THR A 157 12.00 -4.66 10.53
N THR A 158 13.32 -4.56 10.49
CA THR A 158 14.00 -3.40 9.91
C THR A 158 14.19 -3.55 8.41
N VAL A 159 13.91 -2.46 7.67
CA VAL A 159 14.10 -2.34 6.22
C VAL A 159 15.04 -1.17 5.97
N ASN A 160 16.24 -1.45 5.51
CA ASN A 160 17.31 -0.46 5.37
C ASN A 160 16.94 0.70 4.43
N ASP A 161 16.16 0.42 3.40
CA ASP A 161 15.80 1.41 2.38
C ASP A 161 14.76 2.45 2.84
N PHE A 162 14.16 2.26 4.04
CA PHE A 162 13.36 3.29 4.70
C PHE A 162 14.17 4.24 5.60
N ARG A 163 15.53 4.14 5.61
CA ARG A 163 16.38 5.06 6.35
C ARG A 163 16.27 6.50 5.84
N GLU A 164 16.67 7.45 6.69
CA GLU A 164 16.77 8.86 6.27
C GLU A 164 17.88 9.03 5.21
N ARG A 165 17.81 10.11 4.46
CA ARG A 165 18.88 10.47 3.53
C ARG A 165 20.18 10.70 4.28
N LYS A 166 21.28 10.31 3.70
CA LYS A 166 22.59 10.75 4.12
C LYS A 166 22.85 12.14 3.57
N VAL A 167 23.10 13.13 4.44
CA VAL A 167 23.36 14.51 4.03
C VAL A 167 24.80 14.65 3.54
N ASP A 168 25.76 14.27 4.37
CA ASP A 168 27.20 14.22 4.09
C ASP A 168 27.90 13.37 5.17
N SER A 169 29.22 13.27 5.09
CA SER A 169 30.09 12.71 6.14
C SER A 169 30.46 13.71 7.22
N VAL A 170 30.25 15.00 6.96
CA VAL A 170 30.53 16.11 7.89
C VAL A 170 29.23 16.86 8.20
N TRP A 171 29.20 17.49 9.39
CA TRP A 171 28.10 18.37 9.76
C TRP A 171 28.05 19.60 8.86
N ILE A 172 26.84 20.04 8.47
CA ILE A 172 26.63 21.25 7.68
C ILE A 172 25.94 22.32 8.53
N ASP A 173 26.39 23.56 8.43
CA ASP A 173 25.87 24.67 9.25
C ASP A 173 24.54 25.18 8.73
N ASP A 174 24.35 25.29 7.40
CA ASP A 174 23.14 25.80 6.78
C ASP A 174 22.32 24.64 6.14
N PHE A 175 21.66 23.90 7.01
CA PHE A 175 20.78 22.80 6.60
C PHE A 175 19.55 23.27 5.79
N ASP A 176 19.07 24.49 6.05
CA ASP A 176 17.91 25.03 5.33
C ASP A 176 18.25 25.41 3.89
N ALA A 177 19.38 26.06 3.66
CA ALA A 177 19.84 26.35 2.31
C ALA A 177 20.15 25.07 1.53
N PHE A 178 20.78 24.08 2.16
CA PHE A 178 21.01 22.78 1.56
C PHE A 178 19.69 22.09 1.15
N THR A 179 18.71 22.06 2.05
CA THR A 179 17.42 21.45 1.80
C THR A 179 16.70 22.12 0.63
N ARG A 180 16.69 23.47 0.56
CA ARG A 180 16.11 24.20 -0.57
C ARG A 180 16.77 23.85 -1.90
N LYS A 181 18.08 23.70 -1.94
CA LYS A 181 18.81 23.29 -3.15
C LYS A 181 18.41 21.88 -3.59
N GLN A 182 18.29 20.95 -2.64
CA GLN A 182 17.86 19.57 -2.97
C GLN A 182 16.42 19.51 -3.48
N TRP A 183 15.51 20.30 -2.91
CA TRP A 183 14.14 20.34 -3.40
C TRP A 183 13.98 21.08 -4.74
N ALA A 184 14.89 22.02 -5.05
CA ALA A 184 14.94 22.68 -6.36
C ALA A 184 15.56 21.78 -7.44
N ASP A 185 16.51 20.94 -7.05
CA ASP A 185 17.16 19.97 -7.95
C ASP A 185 17.33 18.64 -7.20
N PHE A 186 16.49 17.65 -7.53
CA PHE A 186 16.52 16.31 -6.93
C PHE A 186 17.83 15.55 -7.13
N ASN A 187 18.68 15.99 -8.05
CA ASN A 187 20.00 15.41 -8.29
C ASN A 187 21.12 16.13 -7.53
N TYR A 188 20.79 17.23 -6.80
CA TYR A 188 21.76 17.94 -5.98
C TYR A 188 22.12 17.14 -4.74
N LYS A 189 23.42 17.00 -4.46
CA LYS A 189 23.96 16.40 -3.24
C LYS A 189 25.32 16.98 -2.87
N LEU A 190 25.73 16.80 -1.62
CA LEU A 190 27.10 17.01 -1.19
C LEU A 190 27.95 15.77 -1.50
N THR A 191 29.27 15.87 -1.31
CA THR A 191 30.25 14.88 -1.79
C THR A 191 29.91 13.44 -1.39
N ASP A 192 29.58 13.21 -0.11
CA ASP A 192 29.32 11.88 0.44
C ASP A 192 27.83 11.63 0.71
N GLY A 193 26.94 12.55 0.27
CA GLY A 193 25.52 12.52 0.50
C GLY A 193 24.74 11.74 -0.54
N GLU A 194 23.44 11.58 -0.28
CA GLU A 194 22.44 11.06 -1.22
C GLU A 194 21.68 12.23 -1.88
N THR A 195 21.31 12.07 -3.15
CA THR A 195 20.33 12.93 -3.81
C THR A 195 18.91 12.58 -3.36
N LEU A 196 17.93 13.50 -3.50
CA LEU A 196 16.54 13.17 -3.24
C LEU A 196 16.01 12.12 -4.24
N ALA A 197 16.52 12.11 -5.47
CA ALA A 197 16.19 11.10 -6.47
C ALA A 197 16.65 9.68 -6.04
N GLU A 198 17.87 9.55 -5.51
CA GLU A 198 18.38 8.27 -4.96
C GLU A 198 17.53 7.80 -3.78
N VAL A 199 17.20 8.70 -2.86
CA VAL A 199 16.35 8.42 -1.68
C VAL A 199 14.96 8.00 -2.11
N GLN A 200 14.32 8.75 -3.01
CA GLN A 200 12.99 8.43 -3.54
C GLN A 200 12.99 7.04 -4.19
N LYS A 201 13.96 6.77 -5.07
CA LYS A 201 14.05 5.49 -5.80
C LYS A 201 14.11 4.29 -4.86
N ARG A 202 15.00 4.31 -3.83
CA ARG A 202 15.11 3.18 -2.90
C ARG A 202 13.87 3.01 -2.01
N ASN A 203 13.29 4.14 -1.53
CA ASN A 203 12.08 4.10 -0.73
C ASN A 203 10.88 3.55 -1.51
N ILE A 204 10.71 3.97 -2.78
CA ILE A 204 9.61 3.48 -3.63
C ILE A 204 9.78 2.00 -3.95
N ALA A 205 11.00 1.53 -4.25
CA ALA A 205 11.26 0.11 -4.46
C ALA A 205 10.90 -0.73 -3.22
N ALA A 206 11.35 -0.30 -2.03
CA ALA A 206 11.01 -0.96 -0.78
C ALA A 206 9.49 -0.93 -0.50
N LEU A 207 8.82 0.19 -0.77
CA LEU A 207 7.36 0.30 -0.60
C LEU A 207 6.60 -0.66 -1.52
N GLN A 208 7.01 -0.79 -2.79
CA GLN A 208 6.39 -1.72 -3.73
C GLN A 208 6.54 -3.18 -3.28
N GLU A 209 7.70 -3.56 -2.74
CA GLU A 209 7.92 -4.89 -2.16
C GLU A 209 7.02 -5.13 -0.94
N VAL A 210 6.89 -4.15 -0.04
CA VAL A 210 6.00 -4.24 1.14
C VAL A 210 4.55 -4.39 0.71
N VAL A 211 4.07 -3.61 -0.26
CA VAL A 211 2.69 -3.71 -0.77
C VAL A 211 2.43 -5.10 -1.36
N GLU A 212 3.36 -5.64 -2.15
CA GLU A 212 3.22 -6.97 -2.76
C GLU A 212 3.20 -8.09 -1.71
N GLN A 213 4.09 -8.02 -0.71
CA GLN A 213 4.21 -9.04 0.34
C GLN A 213 3.06 -9.02 1.36
N HIS A 214 2.41 -7.87 1.52
CA HIS A 214 1.41 -7.66 2.57
C HIS A 214 0.03 -7.25 2.01
N LYS A 215 -0.35 -7.76 0.84
CA LYS A 215 -1.66 -7.50 0.21
C LYS A 215 -2.81 -7.74 1.19
N GLY A 216 -3.73 -6.78 1.25
CA GLY A 216 -4.90 -6.82 2.11
C GLY A 216 -4.64 -6.60 3.61
N LYS A 217 -3.41 -6.25 3.99
CA LYS A 217 -3.03 -6.00 5.38
C LYS A 217 -2.89 -4.51 5.67
N THR A 218 -2.90 -4.20 6.95
CA THR A 218 -2.47 -2.89 7.46
C THR A 218 -1.04 -3.01 8.00
N VAL A 219 -0.14 -2.21 7.46
CA VAL A 219 1.29 -2.19 7.81
C VAL A 219 1.66 -0.84 8.41
N MET A 220 2.39 -0.84 9.51
CA MET A 220 3.02 0.34 10.10
C MET A 220 4.50 0.36 9.73
N ILE A 221 5.02 1.52 9.33
CA ILE A 221 6.45 1.69 8.95
C ILE A 221 7.04 2.90 9.64
N GLY A 222 8.00 2.67 10.55
CA GLY A 222 8.82 3.72 11.13
C GLY A 222 9.79 4.32 10.10
N SER A 223 9.76 5.65 9.91
CA SER A 223 10.54 6.34 8.88
C SER A 223 10.93 7.76 9.32
N HIS A 224 11.32 8.60 8.36
CA HIS A 224 11.93 9.91 8.58
C HIS A 224 11.28 10.99 7.73
N GLY A 225 11.57 12.25 8.05
CA GLY A 225 10.95 13.40 7.42
C GLY A 225 11.22 13.47 5.92
N THR A 226 12.49 13.43 5.50
CA THR A 226 12.83 13.56 4.06
C THR A 226 12.47 12.30 3.29
N ALA A 227 12.78 11.12 3.83
CA ALA A 227 12.45 9.85 3.20
C ALA A 227 10.94 9.76 2.89
N LEU A 228 10.08 10.01 3.87
CA LEU A 228 8.63 10.00 3.71
C LEU A 228 8.14 11.09 2.74
N SER A 229 8.70 12.29 2.80
CA SER A 229 8.34 13.39 1.91
C SER A 229 8.65 13.08 0.44
N THR A 230 9.75 12.37 0.16
CA THR A 230 10.06 11.94 -1.21
C THR A 230 9.09 10.87 -1.72
N ILE A 231 8.59 10.00 -0.84
CA ILE A 231 7.55 9.02 -1.19
C ILE A 231 6.25 9.75 -1.56
N ILE A 232 5.83 10.74 -0.77
CA ILE A 232 4.62 11.51 -1.08
C ILE A 232 4.78 12.25 -2.40
N ASN A 233 5.92 12.92 -2.62
CA ASN A 233 6.20 13.64 -3.86
C ASN A 233 6.14 12.75 -5.10
N TYR A 234 6.54 11.47 -4.99
CA TYR A 234 6.46 10.53 -6.11
C TYR A 234 5.03 10.32 -6.62
N PHE A 235 4.06 10.19 -5.71
CA PHE A 235 2.64 9.98 -6.05
C PHE A 235 1.87 11.30 -6.21
N ALA A 236 2.30 12.36 -5.51
CA ALA A 236 1.68 13.66 -5.47
C ALA A 236 2.77 14.75 -5.68
N PRO A 237 3.15 15.05 -6.94
CA PRO A 237 4.27 15.96 -7.25
C PRO A 237 4.11 17.39 -6.72
N GLN A 238 2.89 17.78 -6.34
CA GLN A 238 2.62 19.07 -5.68
C GLN A 238 3.18 19.15 -4.25
N PHE A 239 3.56 18.02 -3.63
CA PHE A 239 4.28 18.02 -2.36
C PHE A 239 5.74 18.42 -2.61
N GLY A 240 6.05 19.68 -2.34
CA GLY A 240 7.36 20.29 -2.58
C GLY A 240 8.00 20.84 -1.32
N ILE A 241 8.91 21.80 -1.51
CA ILE A 241 9.68 22.43 -0.42
C ILE A 241 8.78 23.16 0.59
N GLU A 242 7.69 23.76 0.17
CA GLU A 242 6.78 24.48 1.07
C GLU A 242 6.12 23.50 2.04
N GLU A 243 5.63 22.38 1.54
CA GLU A 243 5.02 21.34 2.37
C GLU A 243 6.04 20.63 3.25
N PHE A 244 7.23 20.36 2.73
CA PHE A 244 8.32 19.84 3.54
C PHE A 244 8.67 20.78 4.69
N THR A 245 8.70 22.09 4.44
CA THR A 245 8.96 23.12 5.47
C THR A 245 7.87 23.13 6.53
N ARG A 246 6.61 23.00 6.12
CA ARG A 246 5.45 22.96 7.02
C ARG A 246 5.55 21.78 8.00
N ILE A 247 5.90 20.59 7.52
CA ILE A 247 5.94 19.38 8.35
C ILE A 247 7.23 19.26 9.17
N LYS A 248 8.21 20.14 8.97
CA LYS A 248 9.54 20.04 9.56
C LYS A 248 9.52 19.89 11.09
N SER A 249 8.60 20.60 11.75
CA SER A 249 8.45 20.58 13.22
C SER A 249 7.46 19.54 13.74
N ILE A 250 6.72 18.83 12.87
CA ILE A 250 5.72 17.86 13.29
C ILE A 250 6.40 16.50 13.51
N MET A 251 6.62 16.13 14.77
CA MET A 251 7.29 14.88 15.16
C MET A 251 6.67 14.31 16.45
N PRO A 252 5.93 13.19 16.40
CA PRO A 252 5.71 12.33 15.24
C PRO A 252 4.68 12.88 14.21
N TRP A 253 4.76 12.36 12.99
CA TRP A 253 3.84 12.67 11.89
C TRP A 253 3.47 11.37 11.15
N ILE A 254 2.20 11.20 10.81
CA ILE A 254 1.71 9.97 10.16
C ILE A 254 1.19 10.29 8.77
N VAL A 255 1.50 9.42 7.81
CA VAL A 255 0.91 9.43 6.47
C VAL A 255 0.43 8.04 6.11
N ARG A 256 -0.85 7.92 5.77
CA ARG A 256 -1.44 6.71 5.26
C ARG A 256 -1.41 6.72 3.73
N PHE A 257 -0.89 5.64 3.16
CA PHE A 257 -1.03 5.28 1.76
C PHE A 257 -1.97 4.09 1.66
N SER A 258 -3.01 4.20 0.83
CA SER A 258 -3.92 3.10 0.57
C SER A 258 -3.73 2.61 -0.86
N PHE A 259 -3.49 1.31 -0.99
CA PHE A 259 -3.26 0.67 -2.28
C PHE A 259 -4.42 -0.28 -2.62
N MET A 260 -4.89 -0.19 -3.84
CA MET A 260 -5.75 -1.17 -4.45
C MET A 260 -4.86 -2.04 -5.35
N GLU A 261 -4.59 -3.27 -4.91
CA GLU A 261 -3.50 -4.09 -5.48
C GLU A 261 -2.15 -3.35 -5.40
N ASN A 262 -1.59 -2.88 -6.51
CA ASN A 262 -0.33 -2.13 -6.56
C ASN A 262 -0.53 -0.64 -6.87
N ASP A 263 -1.76 -0.19 -7.08
CA ASP A 263 -2.07 1.19 -7.39
C ASP A 263 -2.33 1.99 -6.11
N CYS A 264 -1.57 3.05 -5.90
CA CYS A 264 -1.82 3.99 -4.80
C CYS A 264 -3.09 4.81 -5.14
N VAL A 265 -4.15 4.61 -4.35
CA VAL A 265 -5.46 5.23 -4.60
C VAL A 265 -5.80 6.35 -3.62
N GLN A 266 -5.06 6.44 -2.52
CA GLN A 266 -5.26 7.50 -1.53
C GLN A 266 -3.99 7.76 -0.73
N ILE A 267 -3.71 9.03 -0.48
CA ILE A 267 -2.68 9.50 0.46
C ILE A 267 -3.31 10.51 1.41
N GLU A 268 -3.16 10.28 2.70
CA GLU A 268 -3.70 11.14 3.74
C GLU A 268 -2.70 11.30 4.87
N GLU A 269 -2.39 12.53 5.23
CA GLU A 269 -1.51 12.86 6.35
C GLU A 269 -2.30 13.24 7.60
N TYR A 270 -1.69 13.02 8.76
CA TYR A 270 -2.28 13.30 10.07
C TYR A 270 -1.26 14.01 10.96
N ASP A 271 -1.62 15.22 11.40
CA ASP A 271 -0.92 15.91 12.48
C ASP A 271 -1.57 15.50 13.81
N LEU A 272 -0.85 14.72 14.59
CA LEU A 272 -1.37 14.15 15.84
C LEU A 272 -1.53 15.20 16.96
N PHE A 273 -0.88 16.36 16.85
CA PHE A 273 -0.98 17.42 17.85
C PHE A 273 -2.18 18.32 17.62
N SER A 274 -2.46 18.66 16.38
CA SER A 274 -3.60 19.52 16.02
C SER A 274 -4.88 18.73 15.69
N GLY A 275 -4.78 17.43 15.43
CA GLY A 275 -5.88 16.60 14.94
C GLY A 275 -6.29 16.90 13.49
N ILE A 276 -5.48 17.69 12.77
CA ILE A 276 -5.75 18.04 11.36
C ILE A 276 -5.29 16.92 10.45
N SER A 277 -6.13 16.57 9.47
CA SER A 277 -5.76 15.70 8.36
C SER A 277 -5.81 16.43 7.02
N ARG A 278 -4.98 15.99 6.07
CA ARG A 278 -4.98 16.47 4.68
C ARG A 278 -4.88 15.29 3.72
N ARG A 279 -5.57 15.42 2.59
CA ARG A 279 -5.53 14.45 1.51
C ARG A 279 -4.70 14.97 0.34
N TRP A 280 -3.84 14.09 -0.22
CA TRP A 280 -2.95 14.39 -1.34
C TRP A 280 -3.38 13.70 -2.64
N LEU A 281 -4.00 12.53 -2.50
CA LEU A 281 -4.51 11.70 -3.60
C LEU A 281 -5.85 11.08 -3.23
#